data_656afa25c6b2374dae33ebaf2566249c
#
_entry.id   656afa25c6b2374dae33ebaf2566249c
#
_cell.length_a   1.000
_cell.length_b   1.000
_cell.length_c   1.000
_cell.angle_alpha   90.00
_cell.angle_beta   90.00
_cell.angle_gamma   90.00
#
_symmetry.space_group_name_H-M   'P 1'
#
loop_
_entity.id
_entity.type
_entity.pdbx_description
1 polymer ?
#
loop_
_entity_poly.entity_id
_entity_poly.type
_entity_poly.pdbx_seq_one_letter_code
_entity_poly.pdbx_strand_id
1 'polypeptide(L)'
;MRCLIVHNLASGPHSDEIFTFIHALLATGDEVVMRCIGEALETEEAVADARSFDRIVVSGGDGTVANVLDHLRDCGVPILVFPSGTANLYFQNVGNAPDAAALAQACRAGITAKVDMGELFWVDESGETRRHGFINIAGSGFDATIMEKAAPTKNDIGEIAYVLSALSTPEPQVAHFTIEHDGEVDELDGISCMVGNTAGIQNEINLFPDCRMDDGLIDIAVVEPTTLVGLLPTVAAAVFDPAGR
;
A
#
# COMPACT_ATOMS: atom_id res chain seq x y z
N MET A 1 12.78 25.39 -3.72
CA MET A 1 12.11 24.31 -4.49
C MET A 1 10.61 24.53 -4.43
N ARG A 2 9.86 24.09 -5.43
CA ARG A 2 8.41 24.16 -5.49
C ARG A 2 7.83 22.77 -5.22
N CYS A 3 7.05 22.62 -4.15
CA CYS A 3 6.54 21.35 -3.67
C CYS A 3 5.00 21.29 -3.77
N LEU A 4 4.47 20.23 -4.40
CA LEU A 4 3.06 19.91 -4.38
C LEU A 4 2.77 18.90 -3.28
N ILE A 5 1.83 19.19 -2.40
CA ILE A 5 1.32 18.25 -1.39
C ILE A 5 -0.09 17.86 -1.78
N VAL A 6 -0.30 16.57 -2.04
CA VAL A 6 -1.62 15.97 -2.25
C VAL A 6 -2.02 15.30 -0.93
N HIS A 7 -2.99 15.88 -0.24
CA HIS A 7 -3.41 15.45 1.10
C HIS A 7 -4.84 14.91 1.06
N ASN A 8 -5.04 13.72 1.59
CA ASN A 8 -6.37 13.13 1.75
C ASN A 8 -6.91 13.44 3.16
N LEU A 9 -7.92 14.29 3.22
CA LEU A 9 -8.57 14.69 4.47
C LEU A 9 -9.29 13.54 5.20
N ALA A 10 -9.66 12.48 4.49
CA ALA A 10 -10.32 11.31 5.07
C ALA A 10 -9.34 10.26 5.60
N SER A 11 -8.02 10.45 5.44
CA SER A 11 -7.01 9.48 5.84
C SER A 11 -6.61 9.62 7.29
N GLY A 12 -6.71 8.53 8.04
CA GLY A 12 -6.13 8.34 9.36
C GLY A 12 -6.66 9.24 10.49
N PRO A 13 -6.06 9.17 11.67
CA PRO A 13 -6.31 10.14 12.72
C PRO A 13 -5.79 11.50 12.27
N HIS A 14 -6.60 12.53 12.36
CA HIS A 14 -6.24 13.89 11.98
C HIS A 14 -5.00 14.35 12.78
N SER A 15 -3.83 14.22 12.16
CA SER A 15 -2.56 14.58 12.77
C SER A 15 -2.11 15.95 12.26
N ASP A 16 -1.72 16.84 13.16
CA ASP A 16 -1.15 18.15 12.84
C ASP A 16 0.28 18.04 12.29
N GLU A 17 0.87 16.86 12.25
CA GLU A 17 2.27 16.65 11.82
C GLU A 17 2.53 17.09 10.38
N ILE A 18 1.53 17.00 9.50
CA ILE A 18 1.65 17.53 8.14
C ILE A 18 1.95 19.04 8.14
N PHE A 19 1.37 19.80 9.06
CA PHE A 19 1.65 21.23 9.17
C PHE A 19 3.05 21.50 9.71
N THR A 20 3.55 20.65 10.62
CA THR A 20 4.95 20.71 11.08
C THR A 20 5.92 20.48 9.90
N PHE A 21 5.62 19.49 9.06
CA PHE A 21 6.36 19.21 7.82
C PHE A 21 6.33 20.43 6.87
N ILE A 22 5.15 21.02 6.62
CA ILE A 22 4.98 22.21 5.78
C ILE A 22 5.81 23.39 6.34
N HIS A 23 5.74 23.64 7.64
CA HIS A 23 6.51 24.70 8.28
C HIS A 23 8.01 24.50 8.12
N ALA A 24 8.50 23.25 8.18
CA ALA A 24 9.90 22.93 7.97
C ALA A 24 10.36 23.24 6.53
N LEU A 25 9.52 23.00 5.52
CA LEU A 25 9.80 23.38 4.13
C LEU A 25 9.79 24.91 3.95
N LEU A 26 8.76 25.58 4.45
CA LEU A 26 8.63 27.04 4.34
C LEU A 26 9.77 27.79 5.04
N ALA A 27 10.25 27.29 6.19
CA ALA A 27 11.37 27.87 6.93
C ALA A 27 12.68 27.91 6.12
N THR A 28 12.80 27.09 5.11
CA THR A 28 13.96 27.03 4.21
C THR A 28 13.73 27.77 2.88
N GLY A 29 12.63 28.50 2.76
CA GLY A 29 12.30 29.30 1.59
C GLY A 29 11.70 28.53 0.43
N ASP A 30 11.19 27.32 0.68
CA ASP A 30 10.48 26.54 -0.33
C ASP A 30 9.05 27.07 -0.55
N GLU A 31 8.54 26.95 -1.77
CA GLU A 31 7.14 27.21 -2.10
C GLU A 31 6.35 25.91 -1.92
N VAL A 32 5.25 25.97 -1.20
CA VAL A 32 4.38 24.82 -0.95
C VAL A 32 2.98 25.10 -1.48
N VAL A 33 2.48 24.20 -2.33
CA VAL A 33 1.10 24.15 -2.78
C VAL A 33 0.45 22.91 -2.21
N MET A 34 -0.59 23.08 -1.42
CA MET A 34 -1.35 21.95 -0.85
C MET A 34 -2.70 21.82 -1.55
N ARG A 35 -3.01 20.61 -1.99
CA ARG A 35 -4.30 20.24 -2.57
C ARG A 35 -4.90 19.11 -1.76
N CYS A 36 -6.12 19.35 -1.27
CA CYS A 36 -6.84 18.36 -0.47
C CYS A 36 -7.78 17.59 -1.37
N ILE A 37 -7.54 16.29 -1.53
CA ILE A 37 -8.38 15.39 -2.30
C ILE A 37 -9.51 14.82 -1.44
N GLY A 38 -10.64 14.50 -2.06
CA GLY A 38 -11.85 13.99 -1.42
C GLY A 38 -13.07 14.28 -2.29
N GLU A 39 -14.23 14.54 -1.69
CA GLU A 39 -15.48 14.77 -2.45
C GLU A 39 -15.42 15.96 -3.41
N ALA A 40 -14.61 16.97 -3.13
CA ALA A 40 -14.58 18.23 -3.88
C ALA A 40 -13.45 18.30 -4.92
N LEU A 41 -12.46 17.44 -4.86
CA LEU A 41 -11.30 17.43 -5.76
C LEU A 41 -10.84 16.00 -6.00
N GLU A 42 -10.96 15.55 -7.24
CA GLU A 42 -10.49 14.22 -7.65
C GLU A 42 -8.96 14.16 -7.77
N THR A 43 -8.40 12.97 -7.63
CA THR A 43 -6.94 12.78 -7.69
C THR A 43 -6.36 13.22 -9.02
N GLU A 44 -6.99 12.88 -10.14
CA GLU A 44 -6.54 13.25 -11.48
C GLU A 44 -6.39 14.76 -11.63
N GLU A 45 -7.37 15.53 -11.18
CA GLU A 45 -7.34 17.00 -11.22
C GLU A 45 -6.26 17.55 -10.27
N ALA A 46 -6.14 16.95 -9.08
CA ALA A 46 -5.14 17.38 -8.09
C ALA A 46 -3.70 17.26 -8.58
N VAL A 47 -3.42 16.34 -9.51
CA VAL A 47 -2.06 16.09 -10.02
C VAL A 47 -1.87 16.49 -11.49
N ALA A 48 -2.83 17.11 -12.13
CA ALA A 48 -2.82 17.41 -13.57
C ALA A 48 -1.59 18.22 -14.03
N ASP A 49 -1.07 19.12 -13.20
CA ASP A 49 0.10 19.94 -13.47
C ASP A 49 1.34 19.51 -12.65
N ALA A 50 1.37 18.28 -12.14
CA ALA A 50 2.41 17.76 -11.24
C ALA A 50 3.84 17.97 -11.78
N ARG A 51 4.03 17.89 -13.10
CA ARG A 51 5.33 18.12 -13.78
C ARG A 51 5.86 19.54 -13.64
N SER A 52 5.03 20.50 -13.15
CA SER A 52 5.47 21.88 -12.90
C SER A 52 6.11 22.06 -11.52
N PHE A 53 6.19 21.01 -10.72
CA PHE A 53 6.77 20.99 -9.38
C PHE A 53 8.13 20.26 -9.35
N ASP A 54 8.97 20.62 -8.39
CA ASP A 54 10.26 19.97 -8.17
C ASP A 54 10.10 18.67 -7.35
N ARG A 55 9.06 18.62 -6.50
CA ARG A 55 8.74 17.50 -5.61
C ARG A 55 7.24 17.37 -5.43
N ILE A 56 6.81 16.14 -5.23
CA ILE A 56 5.43 15.83 -4.88
C ILE A 56 5.45 15.09 -3.53
N VAL A 57 4.55 15.46 -2.64
CA VAL A 57 4.33 14.77 -1.37
C VAL A 57 2.92 14.22 -1.36
N VAL A 58 2.79 12.92 -1.14
CA VAL A 58 1.50 12.24 -1.00
C VAL A 58 1.25 12.00 0.48
N SER A 59 0.26 12.66 1.03
CA SER A 59 -0.14 12.56 2.43
C SER A 59 -1.47 11.83 2.55
N GLY A 60 -1.40 10.57 2.99
CA GLY A 60 -2.54 9.68 3.06
C GLY A 60 -2.16 8.29 3.57
N GLY A 61 -3.12 7.38 3.59
CA GLY A 61 -2.89 5.95 3.80
C GLY A 61 -2.55 5.23 2.50
N ASP A 62 -2.29 3.90 2.59
CA ASP A 62 -1.81 3.08 1.46
C ASP A 62 -2.70 3.18 0.21
N GLY A 63 -4.03 3.18 0.38
CA GLY A 63 -4.96 3.35 -0.75
C GLY A 63 -4.83 4.71 -1.43
N THR A 64 -4.63 5.79 -0.66
CA THR A 64 -4.38 7.13 -1.21
C THR A 64 -3.07 7.16 -1.97
N VAL A 65 -2.02 6.58 -1.37
CA VAL A 65 -0.69 6.52 -1.98
C VAL A 65 -0.73 5.75 -3.29
N ALA A 66 -1.33 4.56 -3.32
CA ALA A 66 -1.48 3.74 -4.53
C ALA A 66 -2.22 4.51 -5.63
N ASN A 67 -3.35 5.13 -5.31
CA ASN A 67 -4.16 5.89 -6.27
C ASN A 67 -3.39 7.10 -6.84
N VAL A 68 -2.74 7.90 -5.99
CA VAL A 68 -1.97 9.07 -6.46
C VAL A 68 -0.78 8.64 -7.29
N LEU A 69 -0.04 7.60 -6.88
CA LEU A 69 1.10 7.08 -7.64
C LEU A 69 0.69 6.53 -9.00
N ASP A 70 -0.47 5.87 -9.10
CA ASP A 70 -1.00 5.38 -10.37
C ASP A 70 -1.28 6.53 -11.37
N HIS A 71 -1.80 7.67 -10.90
CA HIS A 71 -1.98 8.87 -11.72
C HIS A 71 -0.66 9.58 -12.06
N LEU A 72 0.36 9.42 -11.23
CA LEU A 72 1.69 10.02 -11.42
C LEU A 72 2.68 9.09 -12.12
N ARG A 73 2.23 7.95 -12.62
CA ARG A 73 3.04 7.04 -13.42
C ARG A 73 3.73 7.82 -14.54
N ASP A 74 5.02 7.62 -14.72
CA ASP A 74 5.83 8.34 -15.71
C ASP A 74 5.87 9.89 -15.56
N CYS A 75 5.44 10.42 -14.42
CA CYS A 75 5.52 11.87 -14.16
C CYS A 75 6.98 12.36 -14.16
N GLY A 76 7.92 11.55 -13.66
CA GLY A 76 9.34 11.88 -13.57
C GLY A 76 9.71 12.85 -12.45
N VAL A 77 8.75 13.37 -11.70
CA VAL A 77 8.98 14.20 -10.52
C VAL A 77 9.15 13.31 -9.29
N PRO A 78 10.20 13.47 -8.48
CA PRO A 78 10.36 12.65 -7.28
C PRO A 78 9.22 12.85 -6.27
N ILE A 79 8.80 11.73 -5.70
CA ILE A 79 7.66 11.66 -4.79
C ILE A 79 8.13 11.25 -3.40
N LEU A 80 7.62 11.92 -2.37
CA LEU A 80 7.74 11.54 -0.97
C LEU A 80 6.37 11.11 -0.45
N VAL A 81 6.32 10.01 0.29
CA VAL A 81 5.11 9.62 1.03
C VAL A 81 5.17 10.18 2.44
N PHE A 82 4.11 10.86 2.86
CA PHE A 82 3.90 11.32 4.23
C PHE A 82 2.84 10.41 4.90
N PRO A 83 3.17 9.71 6.01
CA PRO A 83 2.33 8.67 6.59
C PRO A 83 1.17 9.25 7.39
N SER A 84 0.02 9.49 6.75
CA SER A 84 -1.19 10.00 7.39
C SER A 84 -2.30 8.94 7.55
N GLY A 85 -2.06 7.70 7.14
CA GLY A 85 -3.00 6.60 7.26
C GLY A 85 -2.84 5.81 8.56
N THR A 86 -3.58 4.71 8.69
CA THR A 86 -3.53 3.83 9.86
C THR A 86 -2.34 2.88 9.80
N ALA A 87 -2.17 2.13 8.70
CA ALA A 87 -1.10 1.13 8.57
C ALA A 87 0.17 1.71 7.93
N ASN A 88 0.05 2.50 6.86
CA ASN A 88 1.16 3.11 6.13
C ASN A 88 2.24 2.09 5.70
N LEU A 89 1.82 0.95 5.18
CA LEU A 89 2.70 -0.17 4.83
C LEU A 89 3.75 0.22 3.81
N TYR A 90 3.35 0.94 2.76
CA TYR A 90 4.29 1.41 1.75
C TYR A 90 5.37 2.31 2.35
N PHE A 91 4.97 3.24 3.22
CA PHE A 91 5.91 4.12 3.91
C PHE A 91 6.93 3.34 4.76
N GLN A 92 6.48 2.30 5.47
CA GLN A 92 7.33 1.43 6.27
C GLN A 92 8.34 0.67 5.39
N ASN A 93 7.90 0.13 4.23
CA ASN A 93 8.77 -0.56 3.29
C ASN A 93 9.80 0.37 2.62
N VAL A 94 9.46 1.64 2.40
CA VAL A 94 10.41 2.66 1.91
C VAL A 94 11.49 2.98 2.96
N GLY A 95 11.20 2.80 4.25
CA GLY A 95 12.19 2.91 5.33
C GLY A 95 12.56 4.35 5.73
N ASN A 96 11.74 5.35 5.39
CA ASN A 96 11.94 6.71 5.88
C ASN A 96 11.62 6.83 7.38
N ALA A 97 12.33 7.71 8.08
CA ALA A 97 11.97 8.06 9.44
C ALA A 97 10.63 8.83 9.47
N PRO A 98 9.71 8.52 10.40
CA PRO A 98 8.38 9.15 10.43
C PRO A 98 8.36 10.59 10.99
N ASP A 99 9.50 11.12 11.41
CA ASP A 99 9.61 12.48 11.96
C ASP A 99 9.43 13.53 10.86
N ALA A 100 8.56 14.51 11.09
CA ALA A 100 8.22 15.55 10.12
C ALA A 100 9.41 16.37 9.63
N ALA A 101 10.39 16.66 10.51
CA ALA A 101 11.58 17.43 10.14
C ALA A 101 12.55 16.57 9.31
N ALA A 102 12.71 15.28 9.64
CA ALA A 102 13.50 14.35 8.86
C ALA A 102 12.89 14.13 7.47
N LEU A 103 11.56 14.03 7.38
CA LEU A 103 10.85 13.94 6.10
C LEU A 103 11.01 15.21 5.25
N ALA A 104 10.98 16.40 5.85
CA ALA A 104 11.23 17.63 5.13
C ALA A 104 12.66 17.69 4.58
N GLN A 105 13.64 17.21 5.32
CA GLN A 105 15.01 17.07 4.85
C GLN A 105 15.12 16.06 3.70
N ALA A 106 14.49 14.89 3.83
CA ALA A 106 14.46 13.87 2.79
C ALA A 106 13.78 14.40 1.51
N CYS A 107 12.69 15.15 1.63
CA CYS A 107 12.00 15.80 0.52
C CYS A 107 12.93 16.72 -0.27
N ARG A 108 13.79 17.48 0.41
CA ARG A 108 14.71 18.45 -0.21
C ARG A 108 15.96 17.83 -0.82
N ALA A 109 16.59 16.92 -0.10
CA ALA A 109 17.94 16.44 -0.38
C ALA A 109 18.09 14.93 -0.32
N GLY A 110 16.97 14.18 -0.21
CA GLY A 110 16.98 12.73 -0.17
C GLY A 110 17.45 12.11 -1.48
N ILE A 111 17.93 10.88 -1.38
CA ILE A 111 18.23 10.05 -2.54
C ILE A 111 16.89 9.56 -3.12
N THR A 112 16.78 9.59 -4.44
CA THR A 112 15.61 9.07 -5.16
C THR A 112 15.92 7.72 -5.77
N ALA A 113 14.98 6.80 -5.71
CA ALA A 113 15.02 5.53 -6.42
C ALA A 113 13.78 5.41 -7.32
N LYS A 114 13.90 4.65 -8.39
CA LYS A 114 12.74 4.20 -9.15
C LYS A 114 12.14 3.04 -8.38
N VAL A 115 10.83 3.02 -8.29
CA VAL A 115 10.08 1.92 -7.67
C VAL A 115 9.16 1.31 -8.70
N ASP A 116 8.96 0.01 -8.58
CA ASP A 116 8.07 -0.74 -9.44
C ASP A 116 6.60 -0.54 -9.02
N MET A 117 5.71 -0.71 -9.96
CA MET A 117 4.27 -0.66 -9.75
C MET A 117 3.63 -1.77 -10.58
N GLY A 118 2.90 -2.65 -9.92
CA GLY A 118 2.10 -3.66 -10.59
C GLY A 118 0.77 -3.09 -11.08
N GLU A 119 0.11 -3.84 -11.96
CA GLU A 119 -1.21 -3.52 -12.50
C GLU A 119 -2.16 -4.68 -12.33
N LEU A 120 -3.38 -4.37 -11.92
CA LEU A 120 -4.50 -5.28 -11.88
C LEU A 120 -5.48 -4.92 -13.00
N PHE A 121 -5.96 -5.93 -13.69
CA PHE A 121 -7.03 -5.81 -14.67
C PHE A 121 -8.18 -6.74 -14.29
N TRP A 122 -9.39 -6.24 -14.37
CA TRP A 122 -10.59 -7.04 -14.18
C TRP A 122 -11.72 -6.55 -15.07
N VAL A 123 -12.70 -7.40 -15.29
CA VAL A 123 -13.94 -7.03 -15.99
C VAL A 123 -14.98 -6.74 -14.91
N ASP A 124 -15.56 -5.55 -14.94
CA ASP A 124 -16.61 -5.18 -14.00
C ASP A 124 -17.99 -5.76 -14.38
N GLU A 125 -19.01 -5.53 -13.55
CA GLU A 125 -20.37 -6.00 -13.78
C GLU A 125 -21.01 -5.47 -15.09
N SER A 126 -20.52 -4.34 -15.62
CA SER A 126 -20.95 -3.78 -16.89
C SER A 126 -20.28 -4.44 -18.10
N GLY A 127 -19.28 -5.30 -17.87
CA GLY A 127 -18.46 -5.92 -18.92
C GLY A 127 -17.28 -5.04 -19.38
N GLU A 128 -17.03 -3.91 -18.72
CA GLU A 128 -15.89 -3.05 -19.04
C GLU A 128 -14.63 -3.53 -18.34
N THR A 129 -13.48 -3.50 -19.06
CA THR A 129 -12.18 -3.75 -18.46
C THR A 129 -11.77 -2.57 -17.61
N ARG A 130 -11.52 -2.82 -16.35
CA ARG A 130 -10.97 -1.87 -15.38
C ARG A 130 -9.51 -2.15 -15.14
N ARG A 131 -8.77 -1.11 -14.74
CA ARG A 131 -7.35 -1.16 -14.40
C ARG A 131 -7.10 -0.41 -13.11
N HIS A 132 -6.22 -0.93 -12.29
CA HIS A 132 -5.72 -0.23 -11.10
C HIS A 132 -4.26 -0.60 -10.84
N GLY A 133 -3.43 0.41 -10.52
CA GLY A 133 -2.05 0.21 -10.10
C GLY A 133 -1.97 -0.21 -8.63
N PHE A 134 -1.08 -1.14 -8.30
CA PHE A 134 -0.79 -1.48 -6.91
C PHE A 134 0.71 -1.32 -6.60
N ILE A 135 1.01 -0.97 -5.36
CA ILE A 135 2.37 -0.65 -4.89
C ILE A 135 2.85 -1.57 -3.76
N ASN A 136 1.93 -2.20 -3.07
CA ASN A 136 2.22 -3.12 -1.96
C ASN A 136 1.97 -4.56 -2.39
N ILE A 137 0.84 -5.10 -1.96
CA ILE A 137 0.42 -6.46 -2.23
C ILE A 137 -1.00 -6.41 -2.78
N ALA A 138 -1.25 -7.18 -3.81
CA ALA A 138 -2.55 -7.43 -4.35
C ALA A 138 -2.88 -8.92 -4.22
N GLY A 139 -4.14 -9.26 -4.01
CA GLY A 139 -4.54 -10.64 -3.83
C GLY A 139 -5.90 -10.96 -4.41
N SER A 140 -6.11 -12.23 -4.70
CA SER A 140 -7.38 -12.78 -5.17
C SER A 140 -7.67 -14.08 -4.44
N GLY A 141 -8.92 -14.26 -4.02
CA GLY A 141 -9.39 -15.44 -3.32
C GLY A 141 -9.73 -15.17 -1.86
N PHE A 142 -9.27 -16.02 -0.97
CA PHE A 142 -9.63 -15.99 0.45
C PHE A 142 -9.20 -14.69 1.15
N ASP A 143 -8.04 -14.15 0.82
CA ASP A 143 -7.56 -12.86 1.30
C ASP A 143 -8.50 -11.70 0.94
N ALA A 144 -8.99 -11.66 -0.30
CA ALA A 144 -9.98 -10.67 -0.73
C ALA A 144 -11.29 -10.79 0.06
N THR A 145 -11.75 -12.01 0.31
CA THR A 145 -12.93 -12.29 1.16
C THR A 145 -12.72 -11.81 2.60
N ILE A 146 -11.50 -11.95 3.09
CA ILE A 146 -11.09 -11.44 4.39
C ILE A 146 -11.20 -9.91 4.40
N MET A 147 -10.61 -9.24 3.45
CA MET A 147 -10.59 -7.77 3.37
C MET A 147 -12.00 -7.19 3.22
N GLU A 148 -12.87 -7.83 2.44
CA GLU A 148 -14.26 -7.41 2.25
C GLU A 148 -15.07 -7.49 3.55
N LYS A 149 -14.95 -8.59 4.28
CA LYS A 149 -15.67 -8.79 5.54
C LYS A 149 -15.20 -7.88 6.68
N ALA A 150 -13.99 -7.40 6.60
CA ALA A 150 -13.38 -6.53 7.60
C ALA A 150 -13.66 -5.05 7.42
N ALA A 151 -13.95 -4.63 6.24
CA ALA A 151 -14.21 -3.21 5.97
C ALA A 151 -15.20 -2.56 6.96
N PRO A 152 -16.29 -3.24 7.40
CA PRO A 152 -17.21 -2.68 8.38
C PRO A 152 -16.72 -2.67 9.84
N THR A 153 -15.72 -3.51 10.17
CA THR A 153 -15.34 -3.78 11.58
C THR A 153 -14.02 -3.10 11.99
N LYS A 154 -13.42 -2.38 11.07
CA LYS A 154 -12.08 -1.74 11.22
C LYS A 154 -11.94 -0.83 12.45
N ASN A 155 -13.04 -0.35 13.01
CA ASN A 155 -13.04 0.60 14.12
C ASN A 155 -13.11 -0.03 15.51
N ASP A 156 -13.51 -1.30 15.64
CA ASP A 156 -13.85 -1.90 16.94
C ASP A 156 -13.00 -3.12 17.33
N ILE A 157 -12.33 -3.76 16.42
CA ILE A 157 -11.58 -5.00 16.70
C ILE A 157 -10.19 -4.89 16.03
N GLY A 158 -9.12 -5.05 16.82
CA GLY A 158 -7.76 -5.00 16.31
C GLY A 158 -7.52 -5.96 15.14
N GLU A 159 -6.61 -5.59 14.23
CA GLU A 159 -6.31 -6.28 12.95
C GLU A 159 -6.08 -7.79 13.10
N ILE A 160 -5.62 -8.24 14.27
CA ILE A 160 -5.34 -9.63 14.59
C ILE A 160 -6.63 -10.43 14.85
N ALA A 161 -7.60 -9.87 15.58
CA ALA A 161 -8.91 -10.51 15.78
C ALA A 161 -9.67 -10.67 14.45
N TYR A 162 -9.35 -9.85 13.51
CA TYR A 162 -9.78 -9.86 12.14
C TYR A 162 -9.26 -11.08 11.34
N VAL A 163 -7.95 -11.31 11.36
CA VAL A 163 -7.34 -12.49 10.74
C VAL A 163 -7.92 -13.77 11.35
N LEU A 164 -8.14 -13.80 12.67
CA LEU A 164 -8.76 -14.92 13.36
C LEU A 164 -10.21 -15.16 12.97
N SER A 165 -11.00 -14.09 12.78
CA SER A 165 -12.39 -14.25 12.34
C SER A 165 -12.49 -14.80 10.93
N ALA A 166 -11.52 -14.50 10.10
CA ALA A 166 -11.40 -15.01 8.74
C ALA A 166 -11.00 -16.49 8.72
N LEU A 167 -10.06 -16.88 9.57
CA LEU A 167 -9.66 -18.29 9.74
C LEU A 167 -10.79 -19.16 10.32
N SER A 168 -11.80 -18.56 10.96
CA SER A 168 -13.00 -19.27 11.42
C SER A 168 -14.07 -19.47 10.36
N THR A 169 -13.83 -19.03 9.11
CA THR A 169 -14.75 -19.26 8.00
C THR A 169 -14.66 -20.72 7.58
N PRO A 170 -15.78 -21.48 7.63
CA PRO A 170 -15.76 -22.88 7.21
C PRO A 170 -15.51 -22.96 5.70
N GLU A 171 -14.54 -23.76 5.32
CA GLU A 171 -14.18 -24.15 3.95
C GLU A 171 -13.90 -22.97 2.98
N PRO A 172 -12.65 -22.50 2.90
CA PRO A 172 -12.24 -21.56 1.84
C PRO A 172 -12.47 -22.24 0.47
N GLN A 173 -13.03 -21.48 -0.46
CA GLN A 173 -13.19 -21.98 -1.83
C GLN A 173 -11.82 -22.15 -2.48
N VAL A 174 -11.60 -23.33 -3.04
CA VAL A 174 -10.42 -23.59 -3.87
C VAL A 174 -10.66 -23.00 -5.25
N ALA A 175 -9.75 -22.18 -5.72
CA ALA A 175 -9.73 -21.61 -7.05
C ALA A 175 -8.55 -22.19 -7.84
N HIS A 176 -8.69 -22.23 -9.15
CA HIS A 176 -7.62 -22.59 -10.06
C HIS A 176 -6.93 -21.31 -10.55
N PHE A 177 -5.62 -21.23 -10.39
CA PHE A 177 -4.79 -20.10 -10.81
C PHE A 177 -3.86 -20.53 -11.95
N THR A 178 -3.87 -19.75 -13.02
CA THR A 178 -2.91 -19.87 -14.12
C THR A 178 -1.95 -18.71 -14.02
N ILE A 179 -0.66 -18.99 -13.85
CA ILE A 179 0.41 -18.01 -13.71
C ILE A 179 1.31 -18.11 -14.93
N GLU A 180 1.32 -17.06 -15.75
CA GLU A 180 2.21 -16.94 -16.90
C GLU A 180 3.38 -16.04 -16.52
N HIS A 181 4.61 -16.58 -16.56
CA HIS A 181 5.82 -15.85 -16.24
C HIS A 181 7.00 -16.37 -17.09
N ASP A 182 7.87 -15.50 -17.52
CA ASP A 182 9.12 -15.81 -18.25
C ASP A 182 8.99 -16.78 -19.45
N GLY A 183 7.76 -16.86 -20.00
CA GLY A 183 7.43 -17.80 -21.12
C GLY A 183 7.04 -19.20 -20.64
N GLU A 184 6.92 -19.41 -19.34
CA GLU A 184 6.39 -20.62 -18.73
C GLU A 184 4.97 -20.39 -18.20
N VAL A 185 4.22 -21.45 -17.96
CA VAL A 185 2.86 -21.42 -17.43
C VAL A 185 2.76 -22.43 -16.28
N ASP A 186 2.46 -21.92 -15.10
CA ASP A 186 2.14 -22.75 -13.95
C ASP A 186 0.63 -22.78 -13.69
N GLU A 187 0.09 -23.96 -13.45
CA GLU A 187 -1.30 -24.16 -13.07
C GLU A 187 -1.35 -24.72 -11.64
N LEU A 188 -1.98 -23.98 -10.74
CA LEU A 188 -1.99 -24.28 -9.31
C LEU A 188 -3.42 -24.13 -8.74
N ASP A 189 -3.81 -25.08 -7.90
CA ASP A 189 -5.03 -24.96 -7.12
C ASP A 189 -4.71 -24.38 -5.74
N GLY A 190 -5.42 -23.34 -5.36
CA GLY A 190 -5.18 -22.63 -4.11
C GLY A 190 -6.43 -21.95 -3.59
N ILE A 191 -6.35 -21.46 -2.37
CA ILE A 191 -7.42 -20.66 -1.74
C ILE A 191 -7.18 -19.16 -1.89
N SER A 192 -5.94 -18.77 -2.20
CA SER A 192 -5.54 -17.38 -2.44
C SER A 192 -4.30 -17.35 -3.33
N CYS A 193 -4.26 -16.38 -4.22
CA CYS A 193 -3.07 -15.99 -4.97
C CYS A 193 -2.74 -14.54 -4.61
N MET A 194 -1.56 -14.31 -4.08
CA MET A 194 -1.06 -12.98 -3.70
C MET A 194 0.11 -12.60 -4.59
N VAL A 195 0.15 -11.34 -4.97
CA VAL A 195 1.19 -10.74 -5.81
C VAL A 195 1.83 -9.60 -5.03
N GLY A 196 3.11 -9.69 -4.73
CA GLY A 196 3.84 -8.77 -3.89
C GLY A 196 4.79 -7.87 -4.67
N ASN A 197 4.77 -6.58 -4.35
CA ASN A 197 5.75 -5.58 -4.76
C ASN A 197 6.52 -5.02 -3.55
N THR A 198 6.13 -5.43 -2.33
CA THR A 198 6.80 -5.12 -1.07
C THR A 198 6.85 -6.34 -0.17
N ALA A 199 7.88 -6.43 0.66
CA ALA A 199 8.12 -7.60 1.51
C ALA A 199 7.10 -7.75 2.65
N GLY A 200 6.77 -6.64 3.32
CA GLY A 200 6.07 -6.67 4.61
C GLY A 200 4.62 -6.24 4.54
N ILE A 201 3.79 -6.87 5.38
CA ILE A 201 2.41 -6.46 5.66
C ILE A 201 2.22 -5.77 7.01
N GLN A 202 3.11 -5.97 7.96
CA GLN A 202 3.16 -5.21 9.22
C GLN A 202 4.47 -5.51 9.96
N ASN A 203 5.09 -4.49 10.48
CA ASN A 203 6.30 -4.43 11.34
C ASN A 203 7.30 -5.61 11.27
N GLU A 204 6.86 -6.86 11.40
CA GLU A 204 7.73 -8.05 11.41
C GLU A 204 7.21 -9.21 10.55
N ILE A 205 6.04 -9.05 9.90
CA ILE A 205 5.48 -10.12 9.05
C ILE A 205 5.86 -9.84 7.60
N ASN A 206 6.85 -10.57 7.12
CA ASN A 206 7.24 -10.56 5.72
C ASN A 206 6.58 -11.74 4.99
N LEU A 207 5.62 -11.43 4.12
CA LEU A 207 5.03 -12.44 3.23
C LEU A 207 5.98 -12.83 2.10
N PHE A 208 6.76 -11.88 1.64
CA PHE A 208 7.72 -12.02 0.56
C PHE A 208 9.10 -11.57 1.06
N PRO A 209 9.86 -12.41 1.78
CA PRO A 209 11.08 -12.01 2.49
C PRO A 209 12.16 -11.40 1.59
N ASP A 210 12.23 -11.84 0.34
CA ASP A 210 13.25 -11.41 -0.63
C ASP A 210 12.72 -10.36 -1.61
N CYS A 211 11.45 -9.95 -1.49
CA CYS A 211 10.80 -8.99 -2.38
C CYS A 211 11.44 -7.60 -2.27
N ARG A 212 11.69 -7.01 -3.42
CA ARG A 212 12.24 -5.66 -3.55
C ARG A 212 11.35 -4.85 -4.48
N MET A 213 11.10 -3.61 -4.10
CA MET A 213 10.26 -2.69 -4.87
C MET A 213 11.00 -1.96 -6.03
N ASP A 214 12.25 -2.33 -6.31
CA ASP A 214 13.14 -1.58 -7.22
C ASP A 214 13.96 -2.49 -8.14
N ASP A 215 13.58 -3.75 -8.34
CA ASP A 215 14.32 -4.74 -9.13
C ASP A 215 13.63 -5.16 -10.44
N GLY A 216 12.45 -4.61 -10.71
CA GLY A 216 11.66 -4.91 -11.90
C GLY A 216 10.93 -6.26 -11.83
N LEU A 217 10.85 -6.86 -10.65
CA LEU A 217 10.20 -8.15 -10.42
C LEU A 217 8.94 -8.00 -9.56
N ILE A 218 8.09 -9.00 -9.63
CA ILE A 218 6.91 -9.15 -8.77
C ILE A 218 6.95 -10.58 -8.22
N ASP A 219 6.81 -10.69 -6.89
CA ASP A 219 6.73 -11.99 -6.22
C ASP A 219 5.30 -12.51 -6.22
N ILE A 220 5.14 -13.82 -6.42
CA ILE A 220 3.82 -14.47 -6.42
C ILE A 220 3.81 -15.58 -5.38
N ALA A 221 2.74 -15.63 -4.60
CA ALA A 221 2.51 -16.69 -3.63
C ALA A 221 1.08 -17.25 -3.79
N VAL A 222 0.99 -18.56 -4.00
CA VAL A 222 -0.29 -19.29 -3.98
C VAL A 222 -0.41 -20.04 -2.65
N VAL A 223 -1.48 -19.78 -1.93
CA VAL A 223 -1.76 -20.43 -0.64
C VAL A 223 -2.63 -21.66 -0.88
N GLU A 224 -2.06 -22.84 -0.62
CA GLU A 224 -2.78 -24.09 -0.69
C GLU A 224 -3.73 -24.28 0.51
N PRO A 225 -4.84 -25.04 0.38
CA PRO A 225 -5.79 -25.30 1.46
C PRO A 225 -5.13 -25.91 2.72
N THR A 226 -4.11 -26.74 2.52
CA THR A 226 -3.37 -27.42 3.60
C THR A 226 -2.47 -26.47 4.38
N THR A 227 -2.02 -25.41 3.77
CA THR A 227 -1.13 -24.40 4.39
C THR A 227 -1.85 -23.60 5.47
N LEU A 228 -3.15 -23.33 5.31
CA LEU A 228 -3.97 -22.64 6.32
C LEU A 228 -3.97 -23.35 7.67
N VAL A 229 -4.11 -24.66 7.67
CA VAL A 229 -4.09 -25.46 8.90
C VAL A 229 -2.71 -25.40 9.56
N GLY A 230 -1.64 -25.35 8.77
CA GLY A 230 -0.27 -25.19 9.25
C GLY A 230 0.06 -23.80 9.78
N LEU A 231 -0.61 -22.76 9.27
CA LEU A 231 -0.40 -21.36 9.71
C LEU A 231 -1.16 -21.03 11.00
N LEU A 232 -2.22 -21.77 11.36
CA LEU A 232 -3.01 -21.52 12.57
C LEU A 232 -2.17 -21.42 13.86
N PRO A 233 -1.19 -22.29 14.13
CA PRO A 233 -0.37 -22.16 15.32
C PRO A 233 0.51 -20.90 15.32
N THR A 234 1.04 -20.51 14.17
CA THR A 234 1.90 -19.33 14.00
C THR A 234 1.11 -18.04 14.17
N VAL A 235 -0.07 -17.97 13.58
CA VAL A 235 -0.99 -16.84 13.73
C VAL A 235 -1.49 -16.76 15.18
N ALA A 236 -1.84 -17.90 15.80
CA ALA A 236 -2.23 -17.93 17.20
C ALA A 236 -1.10 -17.47 18.13
N ALA A 237 0.13 -17.89 17.87
CA ALA A 237 1.29 -17.44 18.65
C ALA A 237 1.50 -15.92 18.53
N ALA A 238 1.42 -15.37 17.33
CA ALA A 238 1.54 -13.92 17.09
C ALA A 238 0.42 -13.12 17.79
N VAL A 239 -0.78 -13.71 17.96
CA VAL A 239 -1.91 -13.10 18.65
C VAL A 239 -1.75 -13.15 20.19
N PHE A 240 -1.32 -14.30 20.72
CA PHE A 240 -1.26 -14.52 22.17
C PHE A 240 0.07 -14.12 22.80
N ASP A 241 1.13 -13.94 22.01
CA ASP A 241 2.42 -13.42 22.45
C ASP A 241 2.97 -12.33 21.51
N PRO A 242 2.34 -11.13 21.48
CA PRO A 242 2.79 -10.04 20.64
C PRO A 242 4.15 -9.46 21.03
N ALA A 243 4.75 -9.94 22.12
CA ALA A 243 6.04 -9.45 22.62
C ALA A 243 7.20 -10.44 22.40
N GLY A 244 6.96 -11.60 21.77
CA GLY A 244 8.03 -12.55 21.41
C GLY A 244 8.90 -12.97 22.58
N ARG A 245 8.31 -13.29 23.76
CA ARG A 245 9.03 -13.76 24.95
C ARG A 245 8.95 -15.26 25.11
#